data_d1c10f3141988bdf55d4fdc800f92bb4
#
_entry.id   d1c10f3141988bdf55d4fdc800f92bb4
#
_cell.length_a   1.000
_cell.length_b   1.000
_cell.length_c   1.000
_cell.angle_alpha   90.00
_cell.angle_beta   90.00
_cell.angle_gamma   90.00
#
_symmetry.space_group_name_H-M   'P 1'
#
loop_
_entity.id
_entity.type
_entity.pdbx_description
1 polymer ?
#
loop_
_entity_poly.entity_id
_entity_poly.type
_entity_poly.pdbx_seq_one_letter_code
_entity_poly.pdbx_strand_id
1 'polypeptide(L)'
;MLQKIKNKIFRTRQLVKKAQEDLDTLKQAIERLEESCARTYDGPLAWSPSLYHRWQRVLGCLRMRSLGPKGKVRVGADADGGYVIPADWKTVPMLISLGIGPENSFDMSFAETGILVEAYDPTISQLPQIHPKIRWIQSLVVANPKPNSTEVSLENVLQRISCDNLPALKMDIEGWEYPAILSCSEKSLGKVRFFVAEFHGIADAIITDKTATLEATWNKLSNVFDAVHVHANNAGGARILGGALVPNLLEVTMVNRNIYKTYDDQEDYPGMCDRPNIKGKADIQLSSLLRHNEGANPNA
;
A
#
# COMPACT_ATOMS: atom_id res chain seq x y z
N MET A 1 -10.96 -12.82 -51.65
CA MET A 1 -11.00 -13.01 -50.20
C MET A 1 -9.63 -12.83 -49.53
N LEU A 2 -8.59 -13.56 -49.95
CA LEU A 2 -7.21 -13.52 -49.46
C LEU A 2 -6.58 -12.11 -49.50
N GLN A 3 -6.78 -11.32 -50.55
CA GLN A 3 -6.21 -9.96 -50.66
C GLN A 3 -6.81 -8.98 -49.63
N LYS A 4 -8.12 -9.09 -49.34
CA LYS A 4 -8.78 -8.28 -48.30
C LYS A 4 -8.23 -8.60 -46.89
N ILE A 5 -7.93 -9.88 -46.62
CA ILE A 5 -7.33 -10.33 -45.36
C ILE A 5 -5.90 -9.78 -45.22
N LYS A 6 -5.07 -9.90 -46.27
CA LYS A 6 -3.70 -9.34 -46.28
C LYS A 6 -3.69 -7.84 -46.01
N ASN A 7 -4.59 -7.09 -46.65
CA ASN A 7 -4.70 -5.65 -46.46
C ASN A 7 -5.16 -5.29 -45.02
N LYS A 8 -6.05 -6.08 -44.42
CA LYS A 8 -6.49 -5.90 -43.04
C LYS A 8 -5.34 -6.16 -42.05
N ILE A 9 -4.60 -7.24 -42.24
CA ILE A 9 -3.41 -7.58 -41.43
C ILE A 9 -2.35 -6.46 -41.52
N PHE A 10 -2.09 -5.97 -42.75
CA PHE A 10 -1.14 -4.89 -42.97
C PHE A 10 -1.55 -3.61 -42.21
N ARG A 11 -2.82 -3.19 -42.33
CA ARG A 11 -3.35 -2.02 -41.59
C ARG A 11 -3.27 -2.20 -40.07
N THR A 12 -3.60 -3.38 -39.58
CA THR A 12 -3.49 -3.66 -38.13
C THR A 12 -2.04 -3.57 -37.66
N ARG A 13 -1.08 -4.11 -38.43
CA ARG A 13 0.36 -3.98 -38.08
C ARG A 13 0.83 -2.52 -38.06
N GLN A 14 0.37 -1.69 -38.99
CA GLN A 14 0.69 -0.26 -39.02
C GLN A 14 0.12 0.47 -37.77
N LEU A 15 -1.11 0.13 -37.38
CA LEU A 15 -1.75 0.71 -36.17
C LEU A 15 -1.02 0.29 -34.90
N VAL A 16 -0.63 -0.99 -34.80
CA VAL A 16 0.15 -1.48 -33.65
C VAL A 16 1.52 -0.79 -33.58
N LYS A 17 2.20 -0.64 -34.71
CA LYS A 17 3.49 0.07 -34.74
C LYS A 17 3.34 1.52 -34.29
N LYS A 18 2.32 2.24 -34.82
CA LYS A 18 2.05 3.61 -34.41
C LYS A 18 1.71 3.71 -32.92
N ALA A 19 0.89 2.83 -32.40
CA ALA A 19 0.56 2.82 -30.96
C ALA A 19 1.80 2.58 -30.09
N GLN A 20 2.75 1.77 -30.54
CA GLN A 20 4.02 1.56 -29.85
C GLN A 20 4.89 2.82 -29.87
N GLU A 21 5.00 3.50 -31.01
CA GLU A 21 5.72 4.76 -31.14
C GLU A 21 5.11 5.87 -30.25
N ASP A 22 3.77 5.95 -30.19
CA ASP A 22 3.05 6.89 -29.32
C ASP A 22 3.28 6.56 -27.84
N LEU A 23 3.31 5.27 -27.46
CA LEU A 23 3.61 4.82 -26.09
C LEU A 23 5.05 5.18 -25.69
N ASP A 24 6.02 4.95 -26.55
CA ASP A 24 7.42 5.28 -26.28
C ASP A 24 7.63 6.79 -26.15
N THR A 25 6.92 7.59 -26.94
CA THR A 25 6.90 9.04 -26.83
C THR A 25 6.30 9.49 -25.49
N LEU A 26 5.21 8.86 -25.06
CA LEU A 26 4.57 9.16 -23.78
C LEU A 26 5.48 8.83 -22.60
N LYS A 27 6.15 7.67 -22.64
CA LYS A 27 7.15 7.28 -21.62
C LYS A 27 8.26 8.31 -21.50
N GLN A 28 8.85 8.75 -22.63
CA GLN A 28 9.88 9.79 -22.61
C GLN A 28 9.38 11.14 -22.08
N ALA A 29 8.11 11.49 -22.35
CA ALA A 29 7.52 12.70 -21.80
C ALA A 29 7.31 12.60 -20.29
N ILE A 30 6.89 11.43 -19.79
CA ILE A 30 6.77 11.15 -18.35
C ILE A 30 8.15 11.24 -17.67
N GLU A 31 9.17 10.58 -18.20
CA GLU A 31 10.54 10.66 -17.66
C GLU A 31 11.06 12.11 -17.59
N ARG A 32 10.82 12.91 -18.64
CA ARG A 32 11.21 14.35 -18.64
C ARG A 32 10.43 15.16 -17.60
N LEU A 33 9.15 14.85 -17.40
CA LEU A 33 8.33 15.50 -16.36
C LEU A 33 8.81 15.09 -14.97
N GLU A 34 9.12 13.83 -14.75
CA GLU A 34 9.69 13.32 -13.49
C GLU A 34 11.05 13.97 -13.19
N GLU A 35 11.97 14.04 -14.17
CA GLU A 35 13.23 14.76 -14.03
C GLU A 35 13.04 16.25 -13.77
N SER A 36 12.09 16.90 -14.45
CA SER A 36 11.77 18.31 -14.24
C SER A 36 11.18 18.55 -12.86
N CYS A 37 10.25 17.68 -12.41
CA CYS A 37 9.70 17.73 -11.07
C CYS A 37 10.80 17.51 -10.01
N ALA A 38 11.68 16.52 -10.18
CA ALA A 38 12.79 16.27 -9.27
C ALA A 38 13.68 17.51 -9.13
N ARG A 39 14.07 18.14 -10.26
CA ARG A 39 14.89 19.37 -10.24
C ARG A 39 14.18 20.57 -9.62
N THR A 40 12.86 20.66 -9.77
CA THR A 40 12.07 21.79 -9.24
C THR A 40 11.87 21.67 -7.73
N TYR A 41 11.84 20.44 -7.19
CA TYR A 41 11.56 20.18 -5.78
C TYR A 41 12.81 20.07 -4.88
N ASP A 42 14.00 19.89 -5.43
CA ASP A 42 15.27 19.92 -4.68
C ASP A 42 15.72 21.35 -4.27
N GLY A 43 14.94 22.37 -4.65
CA GLY A 43 15.21 23.79 -4.39
C GLY A 43 14.52 24.35 -3.14
N PRO A 44 13.97 25.56 -3.21
CA PRO A 44 13.48 26.31 -2.04
C PRO A 44 12.33 25.65 -1.29
N LEU A 45 11.59 24.69 -1.88
CA LEU A 45 10.52 23.97 -1.21
C LEU A 45 11.02 23.01 -0.12
N ALA A 46 12.24 22.48 -0.26
CA ALA A 46 12.84 21.57 0.74
C ALA A 46 12.91 22.19 2.15
N TRP A 47 12.95 23.51 2.25
CA TRP A 47 13.06 24.26 3.49
C TRP A 47 11.77 24.96 3.92
N SER A 48 10.63 24.67 3.27
CA SER A 48 9.35 25.28 3.65
C SER A 48 8.83 24.68 4.95
N PRO A 49 8.65 25.45 6.04
CA PRO A 49 8.05 24.98 7.28
C PRO A 49 6.65 24.38 7.07
N SER A 50 5.89 24.88 6.09
CA SER A 50 4.55 24.36 5.79
C SER A 50 4.56 22.91 5.31
N LEU A 51 5.59 22.48 4.57
CA LEU A 51 5.74 21.07 4.14
C LEU A 51 6.04 20.17 5.32
N TYR A 52 6.89 20.61 6.26
CA TYR A 52 7.17 19.88 7.48
C TYR A 52 5.89 19.72 8.34
N HIS A 53 5.11 20.77 8.53
CA HIS A 53 3.84 20.70 9.28
C HIS A 53 2.81 19.80 8.60
N ARG A 54 2.74 19.79 7.26
CA ARG A 54 1.89 18.84 6.53
C ARG A 54 2.30 17.41 6.83
N TRP A 55 3.60 17.12 6.76
CA TRP A 55 4.13 15.79 7.06
C TRP A 55 3.82 15.36 8.50
N GLN A 56 4.03 16.25 9.47
CA GLN A 56 3.71 15.98 10.86
C GLN A 56 2.23 15.67 11.07
N ARG A 57 1.32 16.41 10.44
CA ARG A 57 -0.12 16.11 10.51
C ARG A 57 -0.46 14.73 9.95
N VAL A 58 0.11 14.41 8.80
CA VAL A 58 -0.09 13.11 8.15
C VAL A 58 0.40 11.97 9.05
N LEU A 59 1.60 12.07 9.62
CA LEU A 59 2.12 11.08 10.57
C LEU A 59 1.29 11.00 11.85
N GLY A 60 0.81 12.13 12.36
CA GLY A 60 -0.02 12.19 13.56
C GLY A 60 -1.34 11.40 13.45
N CYS A 61 -1.82 11.18 12.22
CA CYS A 61 -3.00 10.35 11.97
C CYS A 61 -2.73 8.85 12.17
N LEU A 62 -1.48 8.38 12.09
CA LEU A 62 -1.14 6.95 12.25
C LEU A 62 -1.32 6.45 13.67
N ARG A 63 -1.08 7.30 14.70
CA ARG A 63 -1.21 6.95 16.11
C ARG A 63 -0.56 5.60 16.46
N MET A 64 0.77 5.56 16.35
CA MET A 64 1.54 4.33 16.55
C MET A 64 1.30 3.70 17.93
N ARG A 65 1.13 2.38 17.95
CA ARG A 65 0.91 1.56 19.14
C ARG A 65 1.79 0.32 19.09
N SER A 66 2.05 -0.29 20.22
CA SER A 66 2.79 -1.55 20.32
C SER A 66 1.86 -2.74 20.56
N LEU A 67 2.20 -3.89 20.00
CA LEU A 67 1.53 -5.18 20.32
C LEU A 67 2.05 -5.78 21.65
N GLY A 68 3.08 -5.18 22.24
CA GLY A 68 3.67 -5.68 23.49
C GLY A 68 4.13 -7.13 23.37
N PRO A 69 3.80 -8.01 24.36
CA PRO A 69 4.29 -9.39 24.39
C PRO A 69 3.89 -10.27 23.21
N LYS A 70 2.83 -9.90 22.47
CA LYS A 70 2.39 -10.67 21.28
C LYS A 70 3.38 -10.55 20.15
N GLY A 71 4.07 -9.43 20.07
CA GLY A 71 5.12 -9.19 19.10
C GLY A 71 4.65 -9.15 17.64
N LYS A 72 5.63 -8.98 16.77
CA LYS A 72 5.50 -8.91 15.32
C LYS A 72 6.50 -9.86 14.67
N VAL A 73 6.23 -10.24 13.45
CA VAL A 73 7.09 -11.11 12.64
C VAL A 73 7.05 -10.66 11.19
N ARG A 74 8.17 -10.78 10.48
CA ARG A 74 8.20 -10.62 9.03
C ARG A 74 7.70 -11.89 8.36
N VAL A 75 6.83 -11.74 7.36
CA VAL A 75 6.27 -12.82 6.53
C VAL A 75 6.43 -12.41 5.06
N GLY A 76 6.74 -13.35 4.19
CA GLY A 76 7.08 -13.12 2.79
C GLY A 76 8.58 -12.99 2.57
N ALA A 77 8.97 -12.26 1.54
CA ALA A 77 10.36 -12.10 1.12
C ALA A 77 11.23 -11.33 2.12
N ASP A 78 12.55 -11.58 2.08
CA ASP A 78 13.57 -10.78 2.78
C ASP A 78 13.97 -9.51 1.98
N ALA A 79 13.00 -8.92 1.29
CA ALA A 79 13.09 -7.74 0.45
C ALA A 79 11.67 -7.23 0.18
N ASP A 80 11.44 -6.60 -0.97
CA ASP A 80 10.10 -6.28 -1.46
C ASP A 80 9.18 -7.52 -1.49
N GLY A 81 7.89 -7.35 -1.19
CA GLY A 81 6.92 -8.43 -1.04
C GLY A 81 6.90 -9.13 0.33
N GLY A 82 7.72 -8.70 1.30
CA GLY A 82 7.63 -9.15 2.68
C GLY A 82 7.12 -8.06 3.61
N TYR A 83 6.24 -8.42 4.54
CA TYR A 83 5.61 -7.47 5.46
C TYR A 83 5.75 -7.89 6.91
N VAL A 84 5.84 -6.91 7.81
CA VAL A 84 5.86 -7.13 9.26
C VAL A 84 4.43 -7.09 9.80
N ILE A 85 3.96 -8.23 10.33
CA ILE A 85 2.58 -8.43 10.77
C ILE A 85 2.52 -9.03 12.18
N PRO A 86 1.34 -9.09 12.84
CA PRO A 86 1.22 -9.74 14.15
C PRO A 86 1.71 -11.19 14.16
N ALA A 87 2.43 -11.59 15.20
CA ALA A 87 3.03 -12.93 15.30
C ALA A 87 1.98 -14.07 15.36
N ASP A 88 0.74 -13.74 15.74
CA ASP A 88 -0.39 -14.67 15.75
C ASP A 88 -1.13 -14.80 14.39
N TRP A 89 -0.53 -14.35 13.30
CA TRP A 89 -1.10 -14.32 11.95
C TRP A 89 -1.63 -15.69 11.45
N LYS A 90 -1.04 -16.79 11.94
CA LYS A 90 -1.48 -18.15 11.58
C LYS A 90 -2.87 -18.52 12.12
N THR A 91 -3.45 -17.69 12.95
CA THR A 91 -4.78 -17.91 13.53
C THR A 91 -5.93 -17.35 12.69
N VAL A 92 -5.61 -16.64 11.59
CA VAL A 92 -6.66 -16.13 10.70
C VAL A 92 -7.22 -17.25 9.82
N PRO A 93 -8.50 -17.22 9.51
CA PRO A 93 -9.15 -18.23 8.67
C PRO A 93 -8.79 -18.08 7.19
N MET A 94 -8.49 -16.84 6.77
CA MET A 94 -8.12 -16.53 5.39
C MET A 94 -7.33 -15.23 5.29
N LEU A 95 -6.62 -15.07 4.18
CA LEU A 95 -6.04 -13.83 3.71
C LEU A 95 -6.84 -13.31 2.50
N ILE A 96 -7.18 -12.04 2.54
CA ILE A 96 -7.60 -11.27 1.37
C ILE A 96 -6.39 -10.46 0.93
N SER A 97 -5.90 -10.71 -0.29
CA SER A 97 -4.72 -10.05 -0.84
C SER A 97 -5.12 -9.23 -2.05
N LEU A 98 -4.95 -7.92 -1.98
CA LEU A 98 -5.27 -6.97 -3.05
C LEU A 98 -3.96 -6.43 -3.63
N GLY A 99 -3.71 -6.75 -4.91
CA GLY A 99 -2.43 -6.56 -5.58
C GLY A 99 -1.47 -7.74 -5.33
N ILE A 100 -0.98 -8.34 -6.39
CA ILE A 100 -0.03 -9.47 -6.36
C ILE A 100 1.30 -9.04 -6.99
N GLY A 101 1.24 -8.49 -8.20
CA GLY A 101 2.43 -8.11 -8.96
C GLY A 101 3.30 -9.31 -9.36
N PRO A 102 4.62 -9.10 -9.53
CA PRO A 102 5.56 -10.14 -9.95
C PRO A 102 6.00 -11.06 -8.81
N GLU A 103 5.59 -10.81 -7.56
CA GLU A 103 6.04 -11.49 -6.35
C GLU A 103 4.84 -11.82 -5.44
N ASN A 104 4.72 -13.05 -4.94
CA ASN A 104 3.62 -13.47 -4.06
C ASN A 104 4.08 -14.34 -2.87
N SER A 105 5.30 -14.13 -2.38
CA SER A 105 5.83 -14.89 -1.24
C SER A 105 5.03 -14.67 0.05
N PHE A 106 4.45 -13.49 0.21
CA PHE A 106 3.55 -13.20 1.33
C PHE A 106 2.32 -14.10 1.26
N ASP A 107 1.65 -14.15 0.11
CA ASP A 107 0.48 -15.01 -0.13
C ASP A 107 0.84 -16.49 0.02
N MET A 108 1.99 -16.90 -0.51
CA MET A 108 2.52 -18.27 -0.40
C MET A 108 2.72 -18.66 1.06
N SER A 109 3.28 -17.76 1.89
CA SER A 109 3.50 -18.04 3.31
C SER A 109 2.19 -18.39 4.04
N PHE A 110 1.08 -17.72 3.72
CA PHE A 110 -0.24 -18.08 4.26
C PHE A 110 -0.74 -19.42 3.70
N ALA A 111 -0.66 -19.59 2.40
CA ALA A 111 -1.13 -20.80 1.72
C ALA A 111 -0.41 -22.07 2.21
N GLU A 112 0.89 -22.02 2.44
CA GLU A 112 1.72 -23.12 2.96
C GLU A 112 1.33 -23.53 4.39
N THR A 113 0.75 -22.61 5.18
CA THR A 113 0.19 -22.97 6.49
C THR A 113 -1.21 -23.58 6.41
N GLY A 114 -1.77 -23.70 5.20
CA GLY A 114 -3.12 -24.22 4.96
C GLY A 114 -4.22 -23.14 4.97
N ILE A 115 -3.88 -21.88 5.18
CA ILE A 115 -4.80 -20.74 5.15
C ILE A 115 -5.25 -20.47 3.70
N LEU A 116 -6.54 -20.22 3.50
CA LEU A 116 -7.06 -19.83 2.21
C LEU A 116 -6.63 -18.40 1.88
N VAL A 117 -6.26 -18.17 0.62
CA VAL A 117 -5.89 -16.84 0.09
C VAL A 117 -6.82 -16.51 -1.07
N GLU A 118 -7.55 -15.42 -0.96
CA GLU A 118 -8.22 -14.80 -2.11
C GLU A 118 -7.38 -13.60 -2.58
N ALA A 119 -6.73 -13.76 -3.74
CA ALA A 119 -5.79 -12.79 -4.29
C ALA A 119 -6.39 -12.09 -5.52
N TYR A 120 -6.46 -10.77 -5.47
CA TYR A 120 -7.06 -9.92 -6.51
C TYR A 120 -5.99 -9.16 -7.26
N ASP A 121 -5.86 -9.41 -8.55
CA ASP A 121 -4.96 -8.66 -9.43
C ASP A 121 -5.39 -8.81 -10.89
N PRO A 122 -5.74 -7.73 -11.60
CA PRO A 122 -6.07 -7.77 -13.02
C PRO A 122 -4.84 -7.65 -13.93
N THR A 123 -3.67 -7.30 -13.40
CA THR A 123 -2.50 -6.88 -14.19
C THR A 123 -1.60 -8.05 -14.60
N ILE A 124 -1.62 -9.13 -13.82
CA ILE A 124 -0.83 -10.33 -14.10
C ILE A 124 -1.59 -11.29 -15.03
N SER A 125 -0.86 -12.07 -15.82
CA SER A 125 -1.43 -13.10 -16.70
C SER A 125 -1.47 -14.49 -16.05
N GLN A 126 -0.69 -14.68 -14.98
CA GLN A 126 -0.62 -15.90 -14.17
C GLN A 126 -0.03 -15.57 -12.80
N LEU A 127 -0.30 -16.41 -11.81
CA LEU A 127 0.35 -16.29 -10.51
C LEU A 127 1.85 -16.52 -10.60
N PRO A 128 2.71 -15.72 -9.93
CA PRO A 128 4.15 -15.96 -9.85
C PRO A 128 4.49 -17.34 -9.29
N GLN A 129 3.82 -17.75 -8.20
CA GLN A 129 3.87 -19.10 -7.65
C GLN A 129 2.45 -19.60 -7.44
N ILE A 130 2.20 -20.86 -7.85
CA ILE A 130 0.88 -21.50 -7.79
C ILE A 130 0.79 -22.37 -6.53
N HIS A 131 -0.31 -22.22 -5.79
CA HIS A 131 -0.63 -23.06 -4.65
C HIS A 131 -2.14 -23.37 -4.61
N PRO A 132 -2.59 -24.59 -4.26
CA PRO A 132 -4.01 -24.97 -4.26
C PRO A 132 -4.87 -24.18 -3.26
N LYS A 133 -4.25 -23.51 -2.27
CA LYS A 133 -4.92 -22.63 -1.31
C LYS A 133 -5.01 -21.17 -1.80
N ILE A 134 -4.38 -20.80 -2.92
CA ILE A 134 -4.47 -19.46 -3.50
C ILE A 134 -5.50 -19.48 -4.62
N ARG A 135 -6.56 -18.71 -4.43
CA ARG A 135 -7.56 -18.41 -5.44
C ARG A 135 -7.27 -17.05 -6.03
N TRP A 136 -6.74 -17.01 -7.23
CA TRP A 136 -6.56 -15.77 -7.96
C TRP A 136 -7.86 -15.32 -8.63
N ILE A 137 -8.19 -14.03 -8.46
CA ILE A 137 -9.37 -13.37 -8.99
C ILE A 137 -8.88 -12.19 -9.83
N GLN A 138 -9.07 -12.27 -11.13
CA GLN A 138 -8.62 -11.25 -12.08
C GLN A 138 -9.60 -10.07 -12.07
N SER A 139 -9.58 -9.29 -10.98
CA SER A 139 -10.45 -8.15 -10.74
C SER A 139 -9.67 -6.94 -10.27
N LEU A 140 -10.04 -5.77 -10.79
CA LEU A 140 -9.51 -4.49 -10.37
C LEU A 140 -10.28 -3.99 -9.14
N VAL A 141 -9.55 -3.64 -8.09
CA VAL A 141 -10.14 -3.05 -6.88
C VAL A 141 -10.27 -1.53 -7.07
N VAL A 142 -11.50 -1.04 -7.03
CA VAL A 142 -11.84 0.38 -7.23
C VAL A 142 -12.84 0.87 -6.18
N ALA A 143 -12.99 2.18 -6.03
CA ALA A 143 -13.97 2.77 -5.12
C ALA A 143 -15.41 2.52 -5.58
N ASN A 144 -15.69 2.67 -6.88
CA ASN A 144 -17.01 2.59 -7.49
C ASN A 144 -16.96 1.66 -8.71
N PRO A 145 -17.17 0.34 -8.52
CA PRO A 145 -17.13 -0.63 -9.61
C PRO A 145 -18.27 -0.39 -10.61
N LYS A 146 -17.95 -0.50 -11.90
CA LYS A 146 -18.92 -0.41 -12.96
C LYS A 146 -19.77 -1.70 -13.03
N PRO A 147 -21.07 -1.60 -13.27
CA PRO A 147 -21.91 -2.78 -13.52
C PRO A 147 -21.36 -3.63 -14.67
N ASN A 148 -21.39 -4.95 -14.51
CA ASN A 148 -20.95 -5.92 -15.53
C ASN A 148 -19.46 -5.79 -15.96
N SER A 149 -18.62 -5.20 -15.13
CA SER A 149 -17.17 -5.17 -15.31
C SER A 149 -16.47 -6.20 -14.41
N THR A 150 -15.17 -6.36 -14.59
CA THR A 150 -14.29 -7.13 -13.67
C THR A 150 -13.81 -6.30 -12.48
N GLU A 151 -14.46 -5.16 -12.22
CA GLU A 151 -14.14 -4.31 -11.09
C GLU A 151 -14.87 -4.77 -9.82
N VAL A 152 -14.24 -4.58 -8.68
CA VAL A 152 -14.82 -4.87 -7.36
C VAL A 152 -14.43 -3.77 -6.36
N SER A 153 -15.32 -3.42 -5.43
CA SER A 153 -14.95 -2.53 -4.33
C SER A 153 -14.48 -3.32 -3.11
N LEU A 154 -13.64 -2.68 -2.28
CA LEU A 154 -13.27 -3.23 -0.98
C LEU A 154 -14.52 -3.53 -0.13
N GLU A 155 -15.55 -2.67 -0.18
CA GLU A 155 -16.84 -2.90 0.45
C GLU A 155 -17.47 -4.23 0.01
N ASN A 156 -17.53 -4.49 -1.31
CA ASN A 156 -18.10 -5.73 -1.85
C ASN A 156 -17.30 -6.97 -1.41
N VAL A 157 -15.97 -6.87 -1.35
CA VAL A 157 -15.11 -7.96 -0.89
C VAL A 157 -15.39 -8.28 0.57
N LEU A 158 -15.41 -7.25 1.44
CA LEU A 158 -15.57 -7.44 2.89
C LEU A 158 -17.02 -7.76 3.31
N GLN A 159 -18.02 -7.32 2.57
CA GLN A 159 -19.43 -7.66 2.88
C GLN A 159 -19.70 -9.17 2.86
N ARG A 160 -18.96 -9.93 2.04
CA ARG A 160 -19.10 -11.40 1.93
C ARG A 160 -18.55 -12.15 3.14
N ILE A 161 -17.75 -11.48 3.98
CA ILE A 161 -17.12 -12.08 5.15
C ILE A 161 -18.11 -12.11 6.31
N SER A 162 -18.25 -13.28 6.97
CA SER A 162 -19.03 -13.40 8.18
C SER A 162 -18.31 -12.77 9.38
N CYS A 163 -19.07 -12.29 10.36
CA CYS A 163 -18.51 -11.63 11.54
C CYS A 163 -17.66 -12.57 12.43
N ASP A 164 -17.89 -13.89 12.32
CA ASP A 164 -17.17 -14.91 13.11
C ASP A 164 -15.84 -15.34 12.48
N ASN A 165 -15.53 -14.84 11.29
CA ASN A 165 -14.44 -15.35 10.47
C ASN A 165 -13.56 -14.22 9.93
N LEU A 166 -12.94 -13.48 10.84
CA LEU A 166 -12.21 -12.25 10.53
C LEU A 166 -10.87 -12.52 9.82
N PRO A 167 -10.75 -12.14 8.52
CA PRO A 167 -9.54 -12.36 7.72
C PRO A 167 -8.41 -11.40 8.09
N ALA A 168 -7.20 -11.73 7.61
CA ALA A 168 -6.18 -10.73 7.34
C ALA A 168 -6.45 -10.04 6.00
N LEU A 169 -6.06 -8.77 5.87
CA LEU A 169 -6.13 -8.01 4.63
C LEU A 169 -4.72 -7.49 4.26
N LYS A 170 -4.25 -7.79 3.06
CA LYS A 170 -3.10 -7.14 2.42
C LYS A 170 -3.60 -6.24 1.30
N MET A 171 -3.07 -5.02 1.21
CA MET A 171 -3.44 -4.08 0.15
C MET A 171 -2.19 -3.38 -0.38
N ASP A 172 -1.92 -3.56 -1.65
CA ASP A 172 -0.82 -2.97 -2.39
C ASP A 172 -1.28 -2.85 -3.85
N ILE A 173 -1.99 -1.75 -4.16
CA ILE A 173 -2.74 -1.53 -5.39
C ILE A 173 -2.36 -0.23 -6.10
N GLU A 174 -1.10 0.16 -5.95
CA GLU A 174 -0.44 1.17 -6.77
C GLU A 174 -1.17 2.54 -6.76
N GLY A 175 -1.52 3.04 -5.56
CA GLY A 175 -2.16 4.35 -5.34
C GLY A 175 -3.68 4.32 -5.30
N TRP A 176 -4.34 3.16 -5.48
CA TRP A 176 -5.78 3.01 -5.32
C TRP A 176 -6.22 2.72 -3.87
N GLU A 177 -5.29 2.64 -2.92
CA GLU A 177 -5.54 2.38 -1.50
C GLU A 177 -6.52 3.40 -0.91
N TYR A 178 -6.25 4.69 -1.15
CA TYR A 178 -7.04 5.79 -0.58
C TYR A 178 -8.50 5.76 -1.03
N PRO A 179 -8.83 5.76 -2.32
CA PRO A 179 -10.22 5.73 -2.76
C PRO A 179 -10.93 4.42 -2.36
N ALA A 180 -10.23 3.27 -2.35
CA ALA A 180 -10.79 2.00 -1.94
C ALA A 180 -11.17 2.01 -0.45
N ILE A 181 -10.30 2.51 0.43
CA ILE A 181 -10.56 2.62 1.87
C ILE A 181 -11.64 3.66 2.14
N LEU A 182 -11.58 4.84 1.52
CA LEU A 182 -12.55 5.91 1.75
C LEU A 182 -13.97 5.53 1.33
N SER A 183 -14.13 4.71 0.30
CA SER A 183 -15.44 4.20 -0.13
C SER A 183 -15.97 3.02 0.69
N CYS A 184 -15.11 2.33 1.45
CA CYS A 184 -15.50 1.21 2.28
C CYS A 184 -16.09 1.68 3.63
N SER A 185 -17.15 1.06 4.13
CA SER A 185 -17.72 1.40 5.43
C SER A 185 -16.82 0.93 6.60
N GLU A 186 -16.83 1.68 7.70
CA GLU A 186 -16.12 1.26 8.93
C GLU A 186 -16.66 -0.07 9.47
N LYS A 187 -17.95 -0.35 9.26
CA LYS A 187 -18.56 -1.64 9.59
C LYS A 187 -17.91 -2.80 8.83
N SER A 188 -17.66 -2.62 7.54
CA SER A 188 -16.98 -3.62 6.72
C SER A 188 -15.49 -3.73 7.06
N LEU A 189 -14.80 -2.61 7.26
CA LEU A 189 -13.42 -2.60 7.76
C LEU A 189 -13.30 -3.31 9.11
N GLY A 190 -14.29 -3.15 10.00
CA GLY A 190 -14.33 -3.84 11.30
C GLY A 190 -14.38 -5.37 11.24
N LYS A 191 -14.65 -5.95 10.07
CA LYS A 191 -14.56 -7.40 9.83
C LYS A 191 -13.15 -7.90 9.56
N VAL A 192 -12.15 -7.03 9.49
CA VAL A 192 -10.75 -7.39 9.27
C VAL A 192 -10.04 -7.53 10.62
N ARG A 193 -9.30 -8.63 10.81
CA ARG A 193 -8.55 -8.89 12.04
C ARG A 193 -7.30 -8.02 12.14
N PHE A 194 -6.49 -8.01 11.10
CA PHE A 194 -5.39 -7.08 10.91
C PHE A 194 -5.25 -6.73 9.43
N PHE A 195 -4.67 -5.59 9.18
CA PHE A 195 -4.54 -4.98 7.86
C PHE A 195 -3.10 -4.56 7.64
N VAL A 196 -2.50 -4.95 6.52
CA VAL A 196 -1.22 -4.42 6.07
C VAL A 196 -1.39 -3.78 4.70
N ALA A 197 -0.89 -2.56 4.54
CA ALA A 197 -0.98 -1.86 3.27
C ALA A 197 0.32 -1.15 2.93
N GLU A 198 0.62 -1.08 1.64
CA GLU A 198 1.57 -0.15 1.07
C GLU A 198 0.81 1.09 0.60
N PHE A 199 1.13 2.26 1.19
CA PHE A 199 0.53 3.54 0.83
C PHE A 199 1.45 4.31 -0.11
N HIS A 200 0.95 4.60 -1.30
CA HIS A 200 1.70 5.26 -2.38
C HIS A 200 1.53 6.78 -2.40
N GLY A 201 2.53 7.50 -2.93
CA GLY A 201 2.43 8.92 -3.27
C GLY A 201 2.42 9.88 -2.09
N ILE A 202 2.98 9.52 -0.95
CA ILE A 202 2.93 10.33 0.28
C ILE A 202 3.70 11.64 0.12
N ALA A 203 4.97 11.60 -0.30
CA ALA A 203 5.75 12.81 -0.52
C ALA A 203 5.13 13.71 -1.59
N ASP A 204 4.61 13.13 -2.66
CA ASP A 204 3.95 13.86 -3.74
C ASP A 204 2.67 14.56 -3.27
N ALA A 205 1.87 13.91 -2.41
CA ALA A 205 0.67 14.51 -1.82
C ALA A 205 1.01 15.70 -0.91
N ILE A 206 2.09 15.63 -0.15
CA ILE A 206 2.56 16.72 0.71
C ILE A 206 3.01 17.92 -0.15
N ILE A 207 3.76 17.67 -1.21
CA ILE A 207 4.24 18.71 -2.13
C ILE A 207 3.06 19.38 -2.83
N THR A 208 2.11 18.61 -3.35
CA THR A 208 0.98 19.11 -4.16
C THR A 208 -0.20 19.60 -3.33
N ASP A 209 -0.09 19.65 -2.00
CA ASP A 209 -1.17 20.01 -1.05
C ASP A 209 -2.41 19.11 -1.14
N LYS A 210 -2.20 17.83 -1.39
CA LYS A 210 -3.26 16.80 -1.44
C LYS A 210 -3.30 15.94 -0.19
N THR A 211 -2.81 16.42 0.94
CA THR A 211 -2.74 15.66 2.21
C THR A 211 -4.10 15.33 2.80
N ALA A 212 -5.14 16.08 2.45
CA ALA A 212 -6.48 15.85 2.96
C ALA A 212 -6.99 14.43 2.71
N THR A 213 -6.65 13.83 1.56
CA THR A 213 -7.02 12.45 1.24
C THR A 213 -6.27 11.43 2.12
N LEU A 214 -4.97 11.64 2.35
CA LEU A 214 -4.17 10.82 3.25
C LEU A 214 -4.71 10.90 4.69
N GLU A 215 -4.88 12.12 5.19
CA GLU A 215 -5.38 12.39 6.54
C GLU A 215 -6.77 11.78 6.76
N ALA A 216 -7.69 11.95 5.79
CA ALA A 216 -9.02 11.36 5.84
C ALA A 216 -8.97 9.83 5.87
N THR A 217 -8.10 9.22 5.05
CA THR A 217 -7.94 7.76 5.00
C THR A 217 -7.41 7.21 6.31
N TRP A 218 -6.33 7.78 6.84
CA TRP A 218 -5.73 7.30 8.09
C TRP A 218 -6.59 7.59 9.30
N ASN A 219 -7.28 8.73 9.36
CA ASN A 219 -8.27 9.01 10.40
C ASN A 219 -9.43 8.00 10.36
N LYS A 220 -9.93 7.65 9.17
CA LYS A 220 -10.96 6.62 9.02
C LYS A 220 -10.47 5.25 9.51
N LEU A 221 -9.26 4.85 9.11
CA LEU A 221 -8.65 3.60 9.59
C LEU A 221 -8.46 3.62 11.10
N SER A 222 -8.05 4.75 11.68
CA SER A 222 -7.84 4.90 13.12
C SER A 222 -9.11 4.79 13.97
N ASN A 223 -10.31 4.86 13.36
CA ASN A 223 -11.56 4.57 14.05
C ASN A 223 -11.75 3.06 14.30
N VAL A 224 -11.12 2.23 13.49
CA VAL A 224 -11.26 0.76 13.54
C VAL A 224 -10.00 0.06 14.04
N PHE A 225 -8.84 0.59 13.68
CA PHE A 225 -7.53 -0.05 13.87
C PHE A 225 -6.58 0.81 14.69
N ASP A 226 -5.60 0.16 15.29
CA ASP A 226 -4.37 0.78 15.80
C ASP A 226 -3.22 0.44 14.85
N ALA A 227 -2.43 1.44 14.46
CA ALA A 227 -1.20 1.22 13.70
C ALA A 227 -0.12 0.65 14.63
N VAL A 228 0.43 -0.51 14.29
CA VAL A 228 1.40 -1.22 15.15
C VAL A 228 2.75 -1.41 14.51
N HIS A 229 2.86 -1.11 13.22
CA HIS A 229 4.13 -1.13 12.51
C HIS A 229 4.09 -0.16 11.33
N VAL A 230 5.23 0.46 11.05
CA VAL A 230 5.45 1.29 9.88
C VAL A 230 6.86 1.06 9.35
N HIS A 231 6.98 0.91 8.04
CA HIS A 231 8.26 0.82 7.34
C HIS A 231 8.23 1.70 6.10
N ALA A 232 9.30 2.45 5.88
CA ALA A 232 9.42 3.27 4.68
C ALA A 232 10.05 2.46 3.56
N ASN A 233 9.27 2.09 2.55
CA ASN A 233 9.76 1.34 1.41
C ASN A 233 10.78 2.16 0.62
N ASN A 234 12.04 1.71 0.60
CA ASN A 234 13.14 2.42 -0.04
C ASN A 234 13.14 2.31 -1.58
N ALA A 235 12.21 1.54 -2.18
CA ALA A 235 11.99 1.50 -3.63
C ALA A 235 11.36 2.81 -4.12
N GLY A 236 10.37 3.34 -3.38
CA GLY A 236 9.70 4.60 -3.72
C GLY A 236 10.56 5.85 -3.52
N GLY A 237 11.72 5.70 -2.87
CA GLY A 237 12.59 6.80 -2.54
C GLY A 237 12.02 7.72 -1.45
N ALA A 238 12.71 8.83 -1.20
CA ALA A 238 12.30 9.84 -0.23
C ALA A 238 12.66 11.24 -0.73
N ARG A 239 11.96 12.26 -0.19
CA ARG A 239 12.21 13.68 -0.45
C ARG A 239 12.56 14.37 0.86
N ILE A 240 13.43 15.38 0.81
CA ILE A 240 13.67 16.26 1.95
C ILE A 240 12.64 17.39 1.87
N LEU A 241 11.65 17.40 2.74
CA LEU A 241 10.57 18.36 2.77
C LEU A 241 10.55 19.09 4.12
N GLY A 242 10.79 20.38 4.11
CA GLY A 242 10.85 21.18 5.33
C GLY A 242 11.93 20.74 6.34
N GLY A 243 13.01 20.11 5.84
CA GLY A 243 14.08 19.56 6.66
C GLY A 243 13.87 18.12 7.15
N ALA A 244 12.72 17.51 6.84
CA ALA A 244 12.43 16.10 7.16
C ALA A 244 12.57 15.21 5.94
N LEU A 245 13.08 13.99 6.14
CA LEU A 245 13.10 12.96 5.11
C LEU A 245 11.71 12.31 5.04
N VAL A 246 11.00 12.54 3.93
CA VAL A 246 9.63 12.06 3.71
C VAL A 246 9.66 10.95 2.66
N PRO A 247 9.29 9.71 3.00
CA PRO A 247 9.19 8.62 2.04
C PRO A 247 7.99 8.83 1.12
N ASN A 248 8.09 8.28 -0.09
CA ASN A 248 6.95 8.28 -1.02
C ASN A 248 6.08 7.02 -0.89
N LEU A 249 6.62 5.95 -0.31
CA LEU A 249 5.92 4.70 0.00
C LEU A 249 6.04 4.38 1.49
N LEU A 250 4.92 4.00 2.12
CA LEU A 250 4.87 3.51 3.50
C LEU A 250 4.12 2.18 3.57
N GLU A 251 4.79 1.16 4.07
CA GLU A 251 4.16 -0.07 4.54
C GLU A 251 3.62 0.16 5.95
N VAL A 252 2.34 -0.01 6.17
CA VAL A 252 1.70 0.21 7.47
C VAL A 252 0.92 -1.03 7.87
N THR A 253 1.20 -1.57 9.06
CA THR A 253 0.42 -2.66 9.64
C THR A 253 -0.46 -2.13 10.76
N MET A 254 -1.74 -2.48 10.68
CA MET A 254 -2.76 -2.06 11.62
C MET A 254 -3.52 -3.28 12.17
N VAL A 255 -3.93 -3.22 13.42
CA VAL A 255 -4.68 -4.28 14.10
C VAL A 255 -6.04 -3.79 14.58
N ASN A 256 -7.06 -4.62 14.49
CA ASN A 256 -8.41 -4.29 14.91
C ASN A 256 -8.48 -4.10 16.44
N ARG A 257 -8.92 -2.93 16.87
CA ARG A 257 -9.01 -2.51 18.28
C ARG A 257 -9.92 -3.39 19.13
N ASN A 258 -10.92 -4.01 18.51
CA ASN A 258 -11.84 -4.91 19.23
C ASN A 258 -11.23 -6.31 19.48
N ILE A 259 -10.09 -6.60 18.85
CA ILE A 259 -9.45 -7.92 18.91
C ILE A 259 -8.11 -7.85 19.64
N TYR A 260 -7.33 -6.82 19.36
CA TYR A 260 -5.99 -6.65 19.90
C TYR A 260 -5.97 -5.62 21.01
N LYS A 261 -5.35 -5.98 22.11
CA LYS A 261 -4.94 -5.00 23.14
C LYS A 261 -3.59 -4.42 22.72
N THR A 262 -3.51 -3.11 22.63
CA THR A 262 -2.29 -2.39 22.26
C THR A 262 -1.79 -1.54 23.42
N TYR A 263 -0.53 -1.11 23.36
CA TYR A 263 0.19 -0.37 24.37
C TYR A 263 0.87 0.84 23.74
N ASP A 264 1.44 1.72 24.54
CA ASP A 264 2.22 2.85 24.04
C ASP A 264 3.46 2.35 23.28
N ASP A 265 3.70 2.94 22.12
CA ASP A 265 4.81 2.54 21.27
C ASP A 265 6.13 3.14 21.76
N GLN A 266 7.17 2.30 21.83
CA GLN A 266 8.53 2.68 22.18
C GLN A 266 9.54 2.13 21.16
N GLU A 267 9.06 1.64 20.02
CA GLU A 267 9.89 0.98 19.03
C GLU A 267 10.61 1.98 18.12
N ASP A 268 11.74 1.58 17.58
CA ASP A 268 12.42 2.29 16.50
C ASP A 268 11.98 1.76 15.15
N TYR A 269 11.89 2.66 14.15
CA TYR A 269 11.53 2.33 12.78
C TYR A 269 12.61 2.83 11.81
N PRO A 270 13.23 1.96 10.99
CA PRO A 270 12.96 0.52 10.89
C PRO A 270 13.38 -0.25 12.14
N GLY A 271 12.60 -1.28 12.50
CA GLY A 271 12.84 -2.18 13.62
C GLY A 271 13.60 -3.44 13.22
N MET A 272 13.77 -4.37 14.16
CA MET A 272 14.53 -5.61 13.93
C MET A 272 13.91 -6.54 12.87
N CYS A 273 12.62 -6.47 12.67
CA CYS A 273 11.90 -7.29 11.67
C CYS A 273 11.96 -6.69 10.26
N ASP A 274 12.38 -5.43 10.12
CA ASP A 274 12.42 -4.77 8.82
C ASP A 274 13.58 -5.25 7.97
N ARG A 275 13.39 -5.15 6.68
CA ARG A 275 14.39 -5.40 5.64
C ARG A 275 14.22 -4.38 4.54
N PRO A 276 15.31 -3.83 3.99
CA PRO A 276 15.23 -2.93 2.84
C PRO A 276 14.54 -3.62 1.66
N ASN A 277 13.53 -2.97 1.06
CA ASN A 277 12.84 -3.51 -0.12
C ASN A 277 13.82 -3.67 -1.29
N ILE A 278 14.72 -2.71 -1.50
CA ILE A 278 15.84 -2.84 -2.44
C ILE A 278 17.11 -3.15 -1.66
N LYS A 279 17.62 -4.37 -1.81
CA LYS A 279 18.92 -4.79 -1.23
C LYS A 279 20.05 -3.88 -1.72
N GLY A 280 20.88 -3.44 -0.78
CA GLY A 280 22.02 -2.56 -1.08
C GLY A 280 21.71 -1.06 -1.05
N LYS A 281 20.43 -0.65 -0.96
CA LYS A 281 20.04 0.71 -0.58
C LYS A 281 19.89 0.80 0.94
N ALA A 282 20.28 1.94 1.51
CA ALA A 282 20.04 2.22 2.92
C ALA A 282 18.53 2.27 3.19
N ASP A 283 18.15 1.80 4.36
CA ASP A 283 16.79 1.90 4.83
C ASP A 283 16.46 3.32 5.32
N ILE A 284 15.19 3.72 5.27
CA ILE A 284 14.75 5.08 5.59
C ILE A 284 14.34 5.14 7.06
N GLN A 285 15.02 5.98 7.84
CA GLN A 285 14.77 6.14 9.27
C GLN A 285 13.55 7.01 9.54
N LEU A 286 12.58 6.49 10.31
CA LEU A 286 11.35 7.19 10.68
C LEU A 286 11.25 7.53 12.18
N SER A 287 12.03 6.90 13.06
CA SER A 287 11.86 6.96 14.51
C SER A 287 11.84 8.36 15.10
N SER A 288 12.73 9.27 14.63
CA SER A 288 12.77 10.65 15.11
C SER A 288 11.51 11.45 14.74
N LEU A 289 10.87 11.09 13.65
CA LEU A 289 9.67 11.77 13.13
C LEU A 289 8.40 11.34 13.88
N LEU A 290 8.34 10.08 14.25
CA LEU A 290 7.18 9.50 14.98
C LEU A 290 7.13 9.93 16.43
N ARG A 291 8.27 10.10 17.10
CA ARG A 291 8.36 10.50 18.53
C ARG A 291 8.03 11.97 18.79
N HIS A 292 8.19 12.86 17.83
CA HIS A 292 7.89 14.27 17.99
C HIS A 292 6.38 14.59 18.08
N ASN A 293 5.52 13.64 17.74
CA ASN A 293 4.07 13.82 17.81
C ASN A 293 3.48 13.57 19.22
N GLU A 294 4.24 13.01 20.16
CA GLU A 294 3.76 12.79 21.55
C GLU A 294 3.65 14.09 22.38
N GLY A 295 4.29 15.18 21.93
CA GLY A 295 4.29 16.49 22.63
C GLY A 295 3.30 17.52 22.11
N ALA A 296 2.66 17.31 20.98
CA ALA A 296 1.67 18.23 20.42
C ALA A 296 0.28 17.92 20.99
N ASN A 297 0.00 18.45 22.17
CA ASN A 297 -1.36 18.48 22.71
C ASN A 297 -2.25 19.32 21.76
N PRO A 298 -3.28 18.77 21.10
CA PRO A 298 -4.12 19.53 20.18
C PRO A 298 -4.99 20.59 20.88
N ASN A 299 -4.86 20.75 22.20
CA ASN A 299 -5.62 21.69 23.04
C ASN A 299 -4.71 22.69 23.83
N ALA A 300 -3.48 22.93 23.38
CA ALA A 300 -2.64 23.97 23.94
C ALA A 300 -2.63 25.24 23.08
#